data_71f3a483d115dbc8c9dce4ab87cd79ac
#
_entry.id   71f3a483d115dbc8c9dce4ab87cd79ac
#
_cell.length_a   1.000
_cell.length_b   1.000
_cell.length_c   1.000
_cell.angle_alpha   90.00
_cell.angle_beta   90.00
_cell.angle_gamma   90.00
#
_symmetry.space_group_name_H-M   'P 1'
#
loop_
_entity.id
_entity.type
_entity.pdbx_description
1 polymer ?
#
loop_
_entity_poly.entity_id
_entity_poly.type
_entity_poly.pdbx_seq_one_letter_code
_entity_poly.pdbx_strand_id
1 'polypeptide(L)'
;NIIASEEGKFWKFLTKKKYVNTDLINLDQRLLKQFYLDKGHYNVKVVGSFIEFTDTKDFKLVYNIEAGPRYNINKTELILPIDYDRKDFLKIIKKLKKLEGKRYSINKLNKIAKEVEYLSLRNDYEFIDASFKEEIVENDKLNLTFEIKEFEKKYLTKVNVFGNNITDEKVIR
;
A
#
# COMPACT_ATOMS: atom_id res chain seq x y z
N ASN A 1 -27.20 8.53 -6.29
CA ASN A 1 -27.92 8.31 -5.02
C ASN A 1 -27.14 7.28 -4.21
N ILE A 2 -26.47 7.75 -3.17
CA ILE A 2 -25.78 6.91 -2.19
C ILE A 2 -26.75 6.72 -1.05
N ILE A 3 -27.37 5.55 -0.97
CA ILE A 3 -28.22 5.19 0.18
C ILE A 3 -27.29 4.59 1.24
N ALA A 4 -27.13 5.31 2.36
CA ALA A 4 -26.44 4.82 3.54
C ALA A 4 -27.47 4.11 4.42
N SER A 5 -27.40 2.79 4.53
CA SER A 5 -28.02 2.04 5.62
C SER A 5 -26.93 1.45 6.50
N GLU A 6 -27.08 1.63 7.80
CA GLU A 6 -26.18 1.14 8.85
C GLU A 6 -26.24 -0.39 8.93
N GLU A 7 -25.08 -0.99 9.29
CA GLU A 7 -24.82 -2.41 9.43
C GLU A 7 -24.55 -3.17 8.11
N GLY A 8 -23.26 -3.42 7.84
CA GLY A 8 -22.79 -4.24 6.72
C GLY A 8 -22.86 -3.53 5.37
N LYS A 9 -22.08 -2.47 5.19
CA LYS A 9 -22.08 -1.73 3.91
C LYS A 9 -21.46 -2.54 2.79
N PHE A 10 -22.29 -3.24 2.03
CA PHE A 10 -21.91 -3.82 0.75
C PHE A 10 -21.98 -2.73 -0.34
N TRP A 11 -20.83 -2.39 -0.91
CA TRP A 11 -20.74 -1.50 -2.05
C TRP A 11 -20.60 -2.33 -3.32
N LYS A 12 -21.54 -2.19 -4.24
CA LYS A 12 -21.45 -2.81 -5.57
C LYS A 12 -20.87 -1.80 -6.56
N PHE A 13 -19.69 -2.09 -7.11
CA PHE A 13 -19.11 -1.35 -8.21
C PHE A 13 -19.36 -2.08 -9.52
N LEU A 14 -19.88 -1.37 -10.50
CA LEU A 14 -20.26 -1.90 -11.80
C LEU A 14 -19.26 -1.42 -12.85
N THR A 15 -18.59 -2.36 -13.51
CA THR A 15 -17.71 -2.07 -14.64
C THR A 15 -18.24 -2.79 -15.86
N LYS A 16 -18.54 -2.05 -16.95
CA LYS A 16 -18.85 -2.64 -18.24
C LYS A 16 -17.56 -2.96 -18.98
N LYS A 17 -17.23 -4.22 -19.17
CA LYS A 17 -16.07 -4.67 -19.95
C LYS A 17 -16.51 -5.69 -21.00
N LYS A 18 -15.93 -5.61 -22.19
CA LYS A 18 -16.23 -6.52 -23.30
C LYS A 18 -15.59 -7.90 -23.14
N TYR A 19 -14.54 -8.01 -22.33
CA TYR A 19 -13.81 -9.25 -22.04
C TYR A 19 -13.49 -9.35 -20.57
N VAL A 20 -13.61 -10.54 -20.03
CA VAL A 20 -13.20 -10.86 -18.65
C VAL A 20 -11.76 -11.37 -18.67
N ASN A 21 -10.88 -10.68 -17.94
CA ASN A 21 -9.51 -11.09 -17.72
C ASN A 21 -9.25 -11.14 -16.21
N THR A 22 -8.80 -12.28 -15.71
CA THR A 22 -8.54 -12.51 -14.29
C THR A 22 -7.53 -11.51 -13.73
N ASP A 23 -6.50 -11.16 -14.49
CA ASP A 23 -5.48 -10.20 -14.04
C ASP A 23 -6.06 -8.81 -13.84
N LEU A 24 -6.99 -8.40 -14.72
CA LEU A 24 -7.71 -7.13 -14.59
C LEU A 24 -8.64 -7.15 -13.37
N ILE A 25 -9.29 -8.27 -13.08
CA ILE A 25 -10.13 -8.41 -11.88
C ILE A 25 -9.26 -8.28 -10.62
N ASN A 26 -8.12 -8.95 -10.58
CA ASN A 26 -7.18 -8.85 -9.46
C ASN A 26 -6.62 -7.43 -9.30
N LEU A 27 -6.37 -6.74 -10.41
CA LEU A 27 -5.94 -5.34 -10.37
C LEU A 27 -7.07 -4.44 -9.82
N ASP A 28 -8.28 -4.60 -10.32
CA ASP A 28 -9.44 -3.82 -9.85
C ASP A 28 -9.67 -4.04 -8.34
N GLN A 29 -9.58 -5.29 -7.85
CA GLN A 29 -9.71 -5.59 -6.41
C GLN A 29 -8.63 -4.89 -5.58
N ARG A 30 -7.37 -4.88 -6.05
CA ARG A 30 -6.27 -4.16 -5.38
C ARG A 30 -6.51 -2.66 -5.36
N LEU A 31 -6.94 -2.08 -6.48
CA LEU A 31 -7.24 -0.66 -6.58
C LEU A 31 -8.41 -0.26 -5.68
N LEU A 32 -9.47 -1.07 -5.63
CA LEU A 32 -10.59 -0.86 -4.73
C LEU A 32 -10.14 -0.92 -3.27
N LYS A 33 -9.37 -1.94 -2.88
CA LYS A 33 -8.82 -2.06 -1.53
C LYS A 33 -7.99 -0.82 -1.18
N GLN A 34 -7.08 -0.39 -2.07
CA GLN A 34 -6.25 0.78 -1.86
C GLN A 34 -7.07 2.06 -1.73
N PHE A 35 -8.12 2.22 -2.52
CA PHE A 35 -9.05 3.35 -2.42
C PHE A 35 -9.71 3.44 -1.04
N TYR A 36 -10.21 2.32 -0.52
CA TYR A 36 -10.84 2.29 0.80
C TYR A 36 -9.85 2.50 1.93
N LEU A 37 -8.65 1.91 1.85
CA LEU A 37 -7.54 2.17 2.78
C LEU A 37 -7.19 3.68 2.80
N ASP A 38 -7.20 4.34 1.64
CA ASP A 38 -6.95 5.79 1.59
C ASP A 38 -8.08 6.63 2.18
N LYS A 39 -9.29 6.10 2.24
CA LYS A 39 -10.46 6.72 2.89
C LYS A 39 -10.57 6.42 4.39
N GLY A 40 -9.62 5.68 4.94
CA GLY A 40 -9.55 5.35 6.37
C GLY A 40 -10.12 4.00 6.76
N HIS A 41 -10.58 3.21 5.82
CA HIS A 41 -11.13 1.88 6.10
C HIS A 41 -10.01 0.84 6.21
N TYR A 42 -9.31 0.82 7.34
CA TYR A 42 -8.14 -0.05 7.54
C TYR A 42 -8.45 -1.54 7.37
N ASN A 43 -9.60 -1.99 7.89
CA ASN A 43 -10.03 -3.38 7.85
C ASN A 43 -10.83 -3.76 6.59
N VAL A 44 -10.74 -2.96 5.52
CA VAL A 44 -11.49 -3.25 4.29
C VAL A 44 -11.14 -4.61 3.71
N LYS A 45 -12.17 -5.37 3.35
CA LYS A 45 -12.06 -6.64 2.62
C LYS A 45 -12.83 -6.56 1.32
N VAL A 46 -12.20 -7.00 0.23
CA VAL A 46 -12.89 -7.30 -1.01
C VAL A 46 -13.22 -8.78 -0.98
N VAL A 47 -14.49 -9.12 -0.70
CA VAL A 47 -14.93 -10.48 -0.34
C VAL A 47 -15.09 -11.35 -1.58
N GLY A 48 -15.32 -10.74 -2.74
CA GLY A 48 -15.46 -11.46 -3.98
C GLY A 48 -15.85 -10.58 -5.14
N SER A 49 -15.79 -11.16 -6.32
CA SER A 49 -16.34 -10.60 -7.53
C SER A 49 -17.15 -11.66 -8.27
N PHE A 50 -18.21 -11.26 -8.93
CA PHE A 50 -19.00 -12.14 -9.77
C PHE A 50 -19.50 -11.39 -11.01
N ILE A 51 -19.88 -12.18 -12.02
CA ILE A 51 -20.36 -11.65 -13.29
C ILE A 51 -21.88 -11.83 -13.34
N GLU A 52 -22.58 -10.74 -13.59
CA GLU A 52 -24.00 -10.74 -13.91
C GLU A 52 -24.15 -10.54 -15.42
N PHE A 53 -24.87 -11.44 -16.10
CA PHE A 53 -25.26 -11.25 -17.49
C PHE A 53 -26.53 -10.38 -17.55
N THR A 54 -26.55 -9.44 -18.50
CA THR A 54 -27.68 -8.56 -18.73
C THR A 54 -28.45 -9.02 -19.94
N ASP A 55 -29.75 -8.66 -20.03
CA ASP A 55 -30.62 -8.99 -21.18
C ASP A 55 -30.09 -8.44 -22.51
N THR A 56 -29.20 -7.45 -22.48
CA THR A 56 -28.55 -6.82 -23.64
C THR A 56 -27.31 -7.55 -24.13
N LYS A 57 -27.05 -8.80 -23.70
CA LYS A 57 -25.86 -9.60 -23.99
C LYS A 57 -24.56 -8.98 -23.48
N ASP A 58 -24.64 -7.98 -22.62
CA ASP A 58 -23.51 -7.43 -21.89
C ASP A 58 -23.33 -8.17 -20.58
N PHE A 59 -22.17 -8.02 -19.94
CA PHE A 59 -21.95 -8.51 -18.58
C PHE A 59 -21.57 -7.36 -17.64
N LYS A 60 -21.93 -7.51 -16.38
CA LYS A 60 -21.52 -6.62 -15.29
C LYS A 60 -20.58 -7.38 -14.36
N LEU A 61 -19.45 -6.78 -14.04
CA LEU A 61 -18.56 -7.28 -12.99
C LEU A 61 -18.93 -6.58 -11.68
N VAL A 62 -19.29 -7.36 -10.68
CA VAL A 62 -19.75 -6.87 -9.37
C VAL A 62 -18.73 -7.25 -8.31
N TYR A 63 -18.30 -6.28 -7.51
CA TYR A 63 -17.40 -6.49 -6.37
C TYR A 63 -18.16 -6.34 -5.06
N ASN A 64 -18.02 -7.34 -4.18
CA ASN A 64 -18.53 -7.27 -2.81
C ASN A 64 -17.45 -6.75 -1.89
N ILE A 65 -17.72 -5.65 -1.17
CA ILE A 65 -16.73 -4.98 -0.33
C ILE A 65 -17.30 -4.77 1.07
N GLU A 66 -16.61 -5.33 2.06
CA GLU A 66 -16.81 -5.05 3.47
C GLU A 66 -15.84 -3.93 3.87
N ALA A 67 -16.33 -2.70 3.90
CA ALA A 67 -15.46 -1.55 4.18
C ALA A 67 -15.02 -1.47 5.65
N GLY A 68 -15.87 -1.90 6.58
CA GLY A 68 -15.63 -1.73 8.02
C GLY A 68 -15.65 -0.26 8.47
N PRO A 69 -15.34 0.02 9.73
CA PRO A 69 -15.28 1.38 10.26
C PRO A 69 -14.11 2.17 9.66
N ARG A 70 -14.14 3.48 9.86
CA ARG A 70 -13.03 4.37 9.52
C ARG A 70 -12.17 4.60 10.74
N TYR A 71 -10.86 4.43 10.58
CA TYR A 71 -9.89 4.59 11.65
C TYR A 71 -9.21 5.94 11.62
N ASN A 72 -8.93 6.46 12.81
CA ASN A 72 -8.09 7.65 13.03
C ASN A 72 -6.75 7.20 13.63
N ILE A 73 -5.70 7.92 13.31
CA ILE A 73 -4.36 7.66 13.86
C ILE A 73 -4.32 8.24 15.28
N ASN A 74 -4.06 7.38 16.27
CA ASN A 74 -3.94 7.78 17.67
C ASN A 74 -2.54 8.33 17.98
N LYS A 75 -1.53 7.48 17.84
CA LYS A 75 -0.13 7.82 18.09
C LYS A 75 0.76 7.35 16.94
N THR A 76 1.86 8.05 16.75
CA THR A 76 2.87 7.68 15.77
C THR A 76 4.24 7.57 16.44
N GLU A 77 4.98 6.53 16.09
CA GLU A 77 6.34 6.29 16.56
C GLU A 77 7.27 6.05 15.38
N LEU A 78 8.54 6.48 15.51
CA LEU A 78 9.60 6.18 14.55
C LEU A 78 10.69 5.39 15.25
N ILE A 79 10.93 4.18 14.77
CA ILE A 79 12.02 3.29 15.17
C ILE A 79 13.12 3.39 14.12
N LEU A 80 14.34 3.69 14.58
CA LEU A 80 15.54 3.81 13.75
C LEU A 80 16.57 2.77 14.19
N PRO A 81 17.46 2.32 13.29
CA PRO A 81 18.68 1.62 13.65
C PRO A 81 19.51 2.44 14.64
N ILE A 82 20.34 1.74 15.44
CA ILE A 82 21.07 2.34 16.58
C ILE A 82 22.06 3.42 16.16
N ASP A 83 22.65 3.26 15.00
CA ASP A 83 23.70 4.10 14.39
C ASP A 83 23.17 5.27 13.57
N TYR A 84 21.83 5.38 13.44
CA TYR A 84 21.21 6.46 12.67
C TYR A 84 21.01 7.72 13.54
N ASP A 85 21.49 8.89 13.06
CA ASP A 85 21.24 10.15 13.77
C ASP A 85 19.75 10.56 13.62
N ARG A 86 19.07 10.58 14.76
CA ARG A 86 17.66 11.00 14.83
C ARG A 86 17.42 12.41 14.29
N LYS A 87 18.44 13.27 14.26
CA LYS A 87 18.33 14.64 13.74
C LYS A 87 18.02 14.66 12.25
N ASP A 88 18.55 13.73 11.49
CA ASP A 88 18.33 13.62 10.05
C ASP A 88 16.85 13.33 9.74
N PHE A 89 16.17 12.66 10.66
CA PHE A 89 14.77 12.25 10.53
C PHE A 89 13.77 13.23 11.16
N LEU A 90 14.18 14.40 11.65
CA LEU A 90 13.29 15.38 12.30
C LEU A 90 12.12 15.81 11.39
N LYS A 91 12.34 15.92 10.08
CA LYS A 91 11.27 16.25 9.12
C LYS A 91 10.23 15.13 9.03
N ILE A 92 10.69 13.88 9.03
CA ILE A 92 9.83 12.69 9.02
C ILE A 92 9.04 12.60 10.32
N ILE A 93 9.71 12.75 11.47
CA ILE A 93 9.06 12.75 12.78
C ILE A 93 7.95 13.82 12.86
N LYS A 94 8.23 15.04 12.38
CA LYS A 94 7.22 16.11 12.33
C LYS A 94 6.03 15.78 11.43
N LYS A 95 6.26 15.08 10.30
CA LYS A 95 5.20 14.62 9.41
C LYS A 95 4.35 13.52 10.03
N LEU A 96 4.99 12.53 10.67
CA LEU A 96 4.29 11.49 11.40
C LEU A 96 3.40 12.09 12.51
N LYS A 97 3.95 13.00 13.34
CA LYS A 97 3.19 13.70 14.38
C LYS A 97 1.98 14.48 13.84
N LYS A 98 2.08 15.05 12.64
CA LYS A 98 0.95 15.72 11.98
C LYS A 98 -0.16 14.78 11.53
N LEU A 99 0.07 13.47 11.51
CA LEU A 99 -0.96 12.48 11.21
C LEU A 99 -1.78 12.11 12.44
N GLU A 100 -1.28 12.33 13.65
CA GLU A 100 -2.02 12.05 14.89
C GLU A 100 -3.33 12.84 14.95
N GLY A 101 -4.41 12.16 15.34
CA GLY A 101 -5.77 12.69 15.32
C GLY A 101 -6.41 12.74 13.93
N LYS A 102 -5.67 12.46 12.86
CA LYS A 102 -6.21 12.46 11.49
C LYS A 102 -6.63 11.07 11.05
N ARG A 103 -7.49 11.05 10.03
CA ARG A 103 -7.92 9.82 9.40
C ARG A 103 -6.76 9.08 8.77
N TYR A 104 -6.73 7.75 8.97
CA TYR A 104 -5.81 6.84 8.30
C TYR A 104 -5.88 7.02 6.78
N SER A 105 -4.73 6.99 6.13
CA SER A 105 -4.62 7.05 4.66
C SER A 105 -3.33 6.39 4.23
N ILE A 106 -3.45 5.26 3.53
CA ILE A 106 -2.30 4.51 3.02
C ILE A 106 -1.42 5.34 2.07
N ASN A 107 -2.03 6.23 1.27
CA ASN A 107 -1.30 7.09 0.35
C ASN A 107 -0.41 8.10 1.08
N LYS A 108 -0.86 8.61 2.24
CA LYS A 108 -0.02 9.51 3.06
C LYS A 108 1.16 8.77 3.68
N LEU A 109 0.95 7.53 4.13
CA LEU A 109 2.01 6.68 4.69
C LEU A 109 3.03 6.34 3.61
N ASN A 110 2.59 5.91 2.43
CA ASN A 110 3.47 5.60 1.30
C ASN A 110 4.31 6.82 0.84
N LYS A 111 3.75 8.05 0.91
CA LYS A 111 4.52 9.27 0.64
C LYS A 111 5.64 9.47 1.65
N ILE A 112 5.37 9.21 2.94
CA ILE A 112 6.40 9.31 3.98
C ILE A 112 7.49 8.25 3.77
N ALA A 113 7.11 7.00 3.44
CA ALA A 113 8.08 5.95 3.13
C ALA A 113 9.03 6.36 1.99
N LYS A 114 8.48 6.85 0.87
CA LYS A 114 9.29 7.36 -0.24
C LYS A 114 10.23 8.50 0.15
N GLU A 115 9.78 9.39 1.04
CA GLU A 115 10.65 10.46 1.53
C GLU A 115 11.81 9.93 2.38
N VAL A 116 11.59 8.86 3.14
CA VAL A 116 12.66 8.19 3.89
C VAL A 116 13.66 7.55 2.93
N GLU A 117 13.19 6.86 1.87
CA GLU A 117 14.07 6.32 0.84
C GLU A 117 14.94 7.41 0.20
N TYR A 118 14.37 8.58 -0.16
CA TYR A 118 15.14 9.71 -0.69
C TYR A 118 16.12 10.30 0.32
N LEU A 119 15.74 10.35 1.59
CA LEU A 119 16.61 10.86 2.65
C LEU A 119 17.80 9.94 2.86
N SER A 120 17.58 8.63 2.81
CA SER A 120 18.64 7.64 2.96
C SER A 120 19.70 7.75 1.85
N LEU A 121 19.25 7.88 0.60
CA LEU A 121 20.15 8.07 -0.55
C LEU A 121 21.02 9.33 -0.43
N ARG A 122 20.51 10.38 0.24
CA ARG A 122 21.24 11.65 0.41
C ARG A 122 22.25 11.63 1.55
N ASN A 123 22.04 10.80 2.56
CA ASN A 123 22.86 10.74 3.78
C ASN A 123 23.72 9.48 3.83
N ASP A 124 23.94 8.82 2.69
CA ASP A 124 24.73 7.60 2.53
C ASP A 124 24.28 6.43 3.44
N TYR A 125 23.01 6.45 3.89
CA TYR A 125 22.41 5.29 4.54
C TYR A 125 22.13 4.24 3.48
N GLU A 126 22.76 3.09 3.58
CA GLU A 126 22.65 2.05 2.56
C GLU A 126 21.46 1.14 2.80
N PHE A 127 20.72 0.81 1.72
CA PHE A 127 19.68 -0.22 1.68
C PHE A 127 18.65 -0.18 2.81
N ILE A 128 17.87 0.90 2.86
CA ILE A 128 16.81 1.05 3.86
C ILE A 128 15.52 0.38 3.38
N ASP A 129 14.90 -0.40 4.27
CA ASP A 129 13.48 -0.75 4.23
C ASP A 129 12.70 0.10 5.21
N ALA A 130 11.65 0.74 4.71
CA ALA A 130 10.76 1.56 5.51
C ALA A 130 9.36 0.94 5.53
N SER A 131 8.97 0.39 6.64
CA SER A 131 7.69 -0.28 6.83
C SER A 131 6.86 0.33 7.93
N PHE A 132 5.53 0.14 7.88
CA PHE A 132 4.63 0.53 8.96
C PHE A 132 4.07 -0.71 9.63
N LYS A 133 3.90 -0.61 10.94
CA LYS A 133 3.09 -1.53 11.72
C LYS A 133 1.91 -0.75 12.28
N GLU A 134 0.72 -1.28 12.05
CA GLU A 134 -0.52 -0.72 12.55
C GLU A 134 -1.08 -1.60 13.65
N GLU A 135 -1.43 -1.00 14.78
CA GLU A 135 -2.05 -1.68 15.90
C GLU A 135 -3.37 -0.99 16.24
N ILE A 136 -4.47 -1.72 16.20
CA ILE A 136 -5.78 -1.22 16.62
C ILE A 136 -5.80 -1.16 18.14
N VAL A 137 -6.03 0.03 18.70
CA VAL A 137 -6.06 0.25 20.17
C VAL A 137 -7.46 0.49 20.70
N GLU A 138 -8.36 1.00 19.86
CA GLU A 138 -9.78 1.25 20.17
C GLU A 138 -10.60 1.00 18.89
N ASN A 139 -11.94 1.01 19.01
CA ASN A 139 -12.85 0.66 17.90
C ASN A 139 -12.62 1.45 16.60
N ASP A 140 -12.10 2.67 16.68
CA ASP A 140 -11.86 3.55 15.53
C ASP A 140 -10.48 4.21 15.55
N LYS A 141 -9.55 3.72 16.39
CA LYS A 141 -8.20 4.27 16.54
C LYS A 141 -7.13 3.22 16.35
N LEU A 142 -6.03 3.62 15.72
CA LEU A 142 -4.84 2.78 15.56
C LEU A 142 -3.57 3.57 15.86
N ASN A 143 -2.59 2.87 16.42
CA ASN A 143 -1.21 3.34 16.55
C ASN A 143 -0.43 2.97 15.30
N LEU A 144 0.47 3.85 14.89
CA LEU A 144 1.39 3.63 13.78
C LEU A 144 2.81 3.60 14.29
N THR A 145 3.50 2.48 14.09
CA THR A 145 4.94 2.38 14.26
C THR A 145 5.59 2.36 12.88
N PHE A 146 6.36 3.39 12.58
CA PHE A 146 7.17 3.47 11.37
C PHE A 146 8.56 2.93 11.69
N GLU A 147 8.92 1.81 11.10
CA GLU A 147 10.17 1.11 11.37
C GLU A 147 11.10 1.22 10.16
N ILE A 148 12.30 1.70 10.40
CA ILE A 148 13.38 1.75 9.40
C ILE A 148 14.36 0.65 9.74
N LYS A 149 14.68 -0.21 8.76
CA LYS A 149 15.64 -1.30 8.86
C LYS A 149 16.69 -1.20 7.78
N GLU A 150 17.88 -1.60 8.09
CA GLU A 150 18.90 -1.86 7.08
C GLU A 150 18.74 -3.27 6.52
N PHE A 151 18.94 -3.39 5.22
CA PHE A 151 19.10 -4.69 4.59
C PHE A 151 20.57 -5.07 4.51
N GLU A 152 20.87 -6.33 4.73
CA GLU A 152 22.17 -6.88 4.38
C GLU A 152 22.45 -6.70 2.88
N LYS A 153 23.62 -6.16 2.54
CA LYS A 153 24.07 -6.04 1.16
C LYS A 153 24.15 -7.44 0.52
N LYS A 154 23.29 -7.73 -0.41
CA LYS A 154 23.43 -8.91 -1.28
C LYS A 154 24.12 -8.48 -2.56
N TYR A 155 25.38 -8.88 -2.71
CA TYR A 155 26.12 -8.65 -3.95
C TYR A 155 25.76 -9.75 -4.97
N LEU A 156 25.43 -9.34 -6.20
CA LEU A 156 25.39 -10.26 -7.33
C LEU A 156 26.83 -10.66 -7.68
N THR A 157 27.22 -11.86 -7.30
CA THR A 157 28.57 -12.37 -7.55
C THR A 157 28.75 -12.87 -8.98
N LYS A 158 27.65 -13.24 -9.67
CA LYS A 158 27.69 -13.74 -11.04
C LYS A 158 26.35 -13.53 -11.75
N VAL A 159 26.40 -12.97 -12.95
CA VAL A 159 25.27 -12.92 -13.89
C VAL A 159 25.55 -13.90 -15.02
N ASN A 160 24.74 -14.92 -15.17
CA ASN A 160 24.79 -15.84 -16.29
C ASN A 160 23.79 -15.39 -17.34
N VAL A 161 24.26 -15.13 -18.56
CA VAL A 161 23.40 -14.79 -19.70
C VAL A 161 23.21 -16.04 -20.54
N PHE A 162 21.94 -16.49 -20.71
CA PHE A 162 21.58 -17.63 -21.53
C PHE A 162 20.86 -17.16 -22.80
N GLY A 163 21.08 -17.89 -23.91
CA GLY A 163 20.37 -17.61 -25.17
C GLY A 163 20.96 -16.47 -26.00
N ASN A 164 22.11 -15.95 -25.61
CA ASN A 164 22.80 -14.94 -26.42
C ASN A 164 23.68 -15.59 -27.50
N ASN A 165 23.17 -15.66 -28.73
CA ASN A 165 23.90 -16.23 -29.88
C ASN A 165 24.51 -15.18 -30.79
N ILE A 166 24.34 -13.87 -30.50
CA ILE A 166 24.67 -12.79 -31.44
C ILE A 166 25.62 -11.76 -30.83
N THR A 167 25.64 -11.58 -29.50
CA THR A 167 26.42 -10.53 -28.86
C THR A 167 27.49 -11.11 -27.93
N ASP A 168 28.70 -10.55 -27.96
CA ASP A 168 29.79 -10.98 -27.07
C ASP A 168 29.39 -10.69 -25.59
N GLU A 169 29.65 -11.65 -24.71
CA GLU A 169 29.29 -11.58 -23.27
C GLU A 169 29.91 -10.34 -22.58
N LYS A 170 31.04 -9.83 -23.08
CA LYS A 170 31.70 -8.62 -22.57
C LYS A 170 30.89 -7.33 -22.77
N VAL A 171 29.95 -7.33 -23.70
CA VAL A 171 29.12 -6.15 -24.01
C VAL A 171 27.88 -6.07 -23.11
N ILE A 172 27.55 -7.17 -22.44
CA ILE A 172 26.32 -7.28 -21.61
C ILE A 172 26.63 -7.10 -20.11
N ARG A 173 27.89 -7.03 -19.74
CA ARG A 173 28.34 -6.81 -18.34
C ARG A 173 28.38 -5.35 -17.97
#